data_123bc4c0c73a09b71ed7701fc28b3515
#
_entry.id   123bc4c0c73a09b71ed7701fc28b3515
#
_cell.length_a   1.000
_cell.length_b   1.000
_cell.length_c   1.000
_cell.angle_alpha   90.00
_cell.angle_beta   90.00
_cell.angle_gamma   90.00
#
_symmetry.space_group_name_H-M   'P 1'
#
loop_
_entity.id
_entity.type
_entity.pdbx_description
1 polymer ?
#
loop_
_entity_poly.entity_id
_entity_poly.type
_entity_poly.pdbx_seq_one_letter_code
_entity_poly.pdbx_strand_id
1 'polypeptide(L)'
;VGRRLALALVAVIVASTAACGEDTERPSIAVGATPDPESTLSAHLYAAALRSYGNRAHVKIEDDPLTGLDTGAVRVVPGLTGRLLDRFNPESAARAPTQVYREMVSALPEGVAAGDYTTSAEDKPALAVTEATAGKWDGRDVTAAVRNCAGLAIAAVADAPRPETIGTCEPNVTEFPDSDAAFDAVRSGRFPAAWTTTAAPGIPPELVMLSDRTSLIRAENLVPLSRRNGLNESQVLALNEVAGVLDTAALAEMRAEVADGADPGHVADAFLAEHPLGDS
;
A
#
# COMPACT_ATOMS: atom_id res chain seq x y z
N VAL A 1 -53.92 -57.18 -61.28
CA VAL A 1 -52.50 -56.88 -61.36
C VAL A 1 -52.32 -55.41 -61.00
N GLY A 2 -52.01 -55.08 -59.81
CA GLY A 2 -51.80 -53.66 -59.35
C GLY A 2 -50.61 -53.61 -58.38
N ARG A 3 -49.54 -52.99 -58.86
CA ARG A 3 -48.29 -52.82 -58.17
C ARG A 3 -48.37 -51.56 -57.29
N ARG A 4 -48.39 -51.70 -56.01
CA ARG A 4 -48.34 -50.57 -55.06
C ARG A 4 -46.85 -50.24 -54.80
N LEU A 5 -46.42 -49.04 -55.20
CA LEU A 5 -45.14 -48.41 -54.82
C LEU A 5 -45.26 -47.87 -53.38
N ALA A 6 -44.43 -48.32 -52.52
CA ALA A 6 -44.26 -47.75 -51.19
C ALA A 6 -43.09 -46.72 -51.26
N LEU A 7 -43.45 -45.44 -51.03
CA LEU A 7 -42.48 -44.38 -50.80
C LEU A 7 -41.94 -44.48 -49.35
N ALA A 8 -40.65 -44.73 -49.15
CA ALA A 8 -40.00 -44.62 -47.86
C ALA A 8 -39.51 -43.19 -47.69
N LEU A 9 -40.08 -42.48 -46.74
CA LEU A 9 -39.62 -41.15 -46.32
C LEU A 9 -38.47 -41.31 -45.31
N VAL A 10 -37.25 -40.97 -45.74
CA VAL A 10 -36.08 -40.91 -44.82
C VAL A 10 -36.05 -39.51 -44.17
N ALA A 11 -36.41 -39.46 -42.88
CA ALA A 11 -36.27 -38.25 -42.09
C ALA A 11 -34.81 -38.16 -41.60
N VAL A 12 -34.07 -37.21 -42.16
CA VAL A 12 -32.70 -36.85 -41.65
C VAL A 12 -32.88 -35.93 -40.44
N ILE A 13 -32.65 -36.45 -39.25
CA ILE A 13 -32.58 -35.67 -38.03
C ILE A 13 -31.17 -35.03 -37.97
N VAL A 14 -31.07 -33.76 -38.30
CA VAL A 14 -29.87 -32.94 -38.05
C VAL A 14 -29.85 -32.60 -36.57
N ALA A 15 -29.10 -33.36 -35.78
CA ALA A 15 -28.80 -33.02 -34.40
C ALA A 15 -27.84 -31.81 -34.37
N SER A 16 -28.38 -30.60 -34.19
CA SER A 16 -27.60 -29.41 -33.89
C SER A 16 -27.02 -29.54 -32.48
N THR A 17 -25.78 -30.00 -32.38
CA THR A 17 -25.01 -29.86 -31.14
C THR A 17 -24.72 -28.39 -30.92
N ALA A 18 -25.54 -27.70 -30.11
CA ALA A 18 -25.18 -26.44 -29.51
C ALA A 18 -24.02 -26.74 -28.56
N ALA A 19 -22.80 -26.53 -29.04
CA ALA A 19 -21.64 -26.42 -28.17
C ALA A 19 -21.84 -25.13 -27.35
N CYS A 20 -22.44 -25.26 -26.15
CA CYS A 20 -22.27 -24.31 -25.09
C CYS A 20 -20.76 -24.30 -24.80
N GLY A 21 -20.03 -23.33 -25.36
CA GLY A 21 -18.72 -22.97 -24.82
C GLY A 21 -18.98 -22.53 -23.40
N GLU A 22 -18.64 -23.36 -22.44
CA GLU A 22 -18.39 -22.89 -21.09
C GLU A 22 -17.25 -21.88 -21.25
N ASP A 23 -17.61 -20.59 -21.22
CA ASP A 23 -16.64 -19.55 -20.88
C ASP A 23 -16.11 -19.94 -19.50
N THR A 24 -15.01 -20.66 -19.47
CA THR A 24 -14.22 -20.88 -18.25
C THR A 24 -13.76 -19.49 -17.83
N GLU A 25 -14.60 -18.83 -17.03
CA GLU A 25 -14.27 -17.52 -16.44
C GLU A 25 -12.89 -17.64 -15.82
N ARG A 26 -11.94 -16.87 -16.35
CA ARG A 26 -10.58 -16.83 -15.76
C ARG A 26 -10.73 -16.52 -14.28
N PRO A 27 -10.11 -17.30 -13.39
CA PRO A 27 -10.24 -17.08 -11.95
C PRO A 27 -9.79 -15.66 -11.60
N SER A 28 -10.58 -14.95 -10.81
CA SER A 28 -10.26 -13.61 -10.35
C SER A 28 -9.14 -13.66 -9.32
N ILE A 29 -8.16 -12.78 -9.43
CA ILE A 29 -7.04 -12.67 -8.50
C ILE A 29 -7.51 -11.91 -7.27
N ALA A 30 -7.47 -12.55 -6.11
CA ALA A 30 -7.76 -11.92 -4.83
C ALA A 30 -6.52 -11.18 -4.32
N VAL A 31 -6.65 -9.88 -4.08
CA VAL A 31 -5.65 -9.03 -3.41
C VAL A 31 -6.12 -8.83 -1.98
N GLY A 32 -5.34 -9.29 -1.01
CA GLY A 32 -5.69 -9.26 0.41
C GLY A 32 -5.45 -7.88 1.02
N ALA A 33 -6.36 -7.45 1.89
CA ALA A 33 -6.23 -6.24 2.70
C ALA A 33 -6.80 -6.47 4.10
N THR A 34 -6.26 -5.76 5.09
CA THR A 34 -6.91 -5.53 6.38
C THR A 34 -8.00 -4.47 6.23
N PRO A 35 -8.97 -4.39 7.17
CA PRO A 35 -10.11 -3.46 7.02
C PRO A 35 -9.78 -1.97 7.17
N ASP A 36 -8.51 -1.62 7.47
CA ASP A 36 -8.10 -0.22 7.55
C ASP A 36 -8.00 0.45 6.16
N PRO A 37 -8.22 1.78 6.07
CA PRO A 37 -8.24 2.51 4.80
C PRO A 37 -6.92 2.43 4.01
N GLU A 38 -5.76 2.44 4.69
CA GLU A 38 -4.44 2.39 4.06
C GLU A 38 -4.22 1.07 3.34
N SER A 39 -4.46 -0.06 4.03
CA SER A 39 -4.34 -1.40 3.46
C SER A 39 -5.33 -1.62 2.32
N THR A 40 -6.58 -1.15 2.52
CA THR A 40 -7.65 -1.28 1.53
C THR A 40 -7.32 -0.50 0.24
N LEU A 41 -6.88 0.76 0.34
CA LEU A 41 -6.47 1.56 -0.82
C LEU A 41 -5.29 0.90 -1.56
N SER A 42 -4.26 0.47 -0.82
CA SER A 42 -3.11 -0.21 -1.41
C SER A 42 -3.51 -1.48 -2.17
N ALA A 43 -4.43 -2.26 -1.62
CA ALA A 43 -4.94 -3.45 -2.30
C ALA A 43 -5.74 -3.12 -3.56
N HIS A 44 -6.54 -2.07 -3.53
CA HIS A 44 -7.27 -1.59 -4.72
C HIS A 44 -6.31 -1.09 -5.81
N LEU A 45 -5.22 -0.43 -5.45
CA LEU A 45 -4.20 0.02 -6.39
C LEU A 45 -3.56 -1.18 -7.14
N TYR A 46 -3.15 -2.21 -6.43
CA TYR A 46 -2.60 -3.42 -7.07
C TYR A 46 -3.67 -4.23 -7.82
N ALA A 47 -4.90 -4.24 -7.35
CA ALA A 47 -6.00 -4.85 -8.10
C ALA A 47 -6.29 -4.10 -9.41
N ALA A 48 -6.24 -2.77 -9.39
CA ALA A 48 -6.36 -1.92 -10.58
C ALA A 48 -5.20 -2.17 -11.56
N ALA A 49 -3.96 -2.28 -11.07
CA ALA A 49 -2.78 -2.62 -11.88
C ALA A 49 -2.94 -3.99 -12.57
N LEU A 50 -3.42 -5.00 -11.87
CA LEU A 50 -3.73 -6.30 -12.47
C LEU A 50 -4.83 -6.21 -13.54
N ARG A 51 -5.86 -5.37 -13.30
CA ARG A 51 -6.96 -5.17 -14.27
C ARG A 51 -6.47 -4.45 -15.53
N SER A 52 -5.57 -3.47 -15.43
CA SER A 52 -5.00 -2.77 -16.59
C SER A 52 -4.23 -3.72 -17.53
N TYR A 53 -3.70 -4.83 -17.00
CA TYR A 53 -3.08 -5.93 -17.75
C TYR A 53 -4.06 -7.05 -18.17
N GLY A 54 -5.37 -6.77 -18.16
CA GLY A 54 -6.40 -7.69 -18.64
C GLY A 54 -6.71 -8.86 -17.69
N ASN A 55 -6.26 -8.79 -16.43
CA ASN A 55 -6.62 -9.79 -15.44
C ASN A 55 -7.91 -9.39 -14.70
N ARG A 56 -8.69 -10.37 -14.26
CA ARG A 56 -9.76 -10.13 -13.28
C ARG A 56 -9.11 -10.08 -11.90
N ALA A 57 -9.33 -8.99 -11.16
CA ALA A 57 -8.81 -8.84 -9.81
C ALA A 57 -9.83 -8.13 -8.91
N HIS A 58 -9.87 -8.51 -7.64
CA HIS A 58 -10.73 -7.93 -6.61
C HIS A 58 -10.00 -7.88 -5.28
N VAL A 59 -10.42 -6.97 -4.41
CA VAL A 59 -9.92 -6.88 -3.05
C VAL A 59 -10.70 -7.84 -2.15
N LYS A 60 -10.00 -8.52 -1.26
CA LYS A 60 -10.55 -9.41 -0.23
C LYS A 60 -10.08 -8.94 1.14
N ILE A 61 -11.02 -8.56 1.99
CA ILE A 61 -10.71 -8.13 3.35
C ILE A 61 -10.53 -9.36 4.24
N GLU A 62 -9.41 -9.39 4.97
CA GLU A 62 -9.05 -10.45 5.93
C GLU A 62 -8.36 -9.82 7.15
N ASP A 63 -8.49 -10.42 8.32
CA ASP A 63 -7.83 -9.95 9.54
C ASP A 63 -6.29 -10.10 9.45
N ASP A 64 -5.82 -11.15 8.80
CA ASP A 64 -4.39 -11.38 8.48
C ASP A 64 -4.22 -11.86 7.02
N PRO A 65 -4.07 -10.93 6.07
CA PRO A 65 -3.89 -11.26 4.66
C PRO A 65 -2.65 -12.11 4.37
N LEU A 66 -1.60 -12.04 5.20
CA LEU A 66 -0.40 -12.86 5.02
C LEU A 66 -0.67 -14.34 5.28
N THR A 67 -1.50 -14.67 6.25
CA THR A 67 -2.02 -16.04 6.42
C THR A 67 -2.90 -16.45 5.22
N GLY A 68 -3.70 -15.52 4.68
CA GLY A 68 -4.46 -15.73 3.45
C GLY A 68 -3.57 -16.04 2.24
N LEU A 69 -2.39 -15.44 2.16
CA LEU A 69 -1.40 -15.72 1.12
C LEU A 69 -0.87 -17.17 1.24
N ASP A 70 -0.58 -17.63 2.45
CA ASP A 70 -0.10 -19.00 2.68
C ASP A 70 -1.13 -20.08 2.31
N THR A 71 -2.39 -19.85 2.64
CA THR A 71 -3.49 -20.76 2.31
C THR A 71 -3.93 -20.70 0.86
N GLY A 72 -3.53 -19.64 0.11
CA GLY A 72 -3.99 -19.36 -1.23
C GLY A 72 -5.36 -18.70 -1.29
N ALA A 73 -5.89 -18.23 -0.16
CA ALA A 73 -7.15 -17.47 -0.08
C ALA A 73 -7.02 -16.11 -0.75
N VAL A 74 -5.82 -15.53 -0.73
CA VAL A 74 -5.40 -14.37 -1.53
C VAL A 74 -4.13 -14.69 -2.31
N ARG A 75 -3.86 -13.95 -3.37
CA ARG A 75 -2.72 -14.17 -4.27
C ARG A 75 -1.67 -13.07 -4.18
N VAL A 76 -2.07 -11.88 -3.77
CA VAL A 76 -1.23 -10.70 -3.58
C VAL A 76 -1.60 -10.05 -2.25
N VAL A 77 -0.60 -9.57 -1.53
CA VAL A 77 -0.77 -8.80 -0.29
C VAL A 77 0.16 -7.60 -0.35
N PRO A 78 -0.36 -6.38 -0.48
CA PRO A 78 0.43 -5.17 -0.31
C PRO A 78 0.88 -5.01 1.14
N GLY A 79 2.05 -4.40 1.32
CA GLY A 79 2.54 -4.04 2.64
C GLY A 79 3.56 -2.93 2.58
N LEU A 80 3.92 -2.39 3.73
CA LEU A 80 5.00 -1.43 3.89
C LEU A 80 6.29 -2.15 4.30
N THR A 81 7.38 -1.82 3.64
CA THR A 81 8.65 -2.54 3.77
C THR A 81 9.18 -2.61 5.19
N GLY A 82 9.07 -1.52 5.96
CA GLY A 82 9.55 -1.47 7.33
C GLY A 82 8.67 -2.28 8.28
N ARG A 83 7.33 -2.18 8.17
CA ARG A 83 6.39 -2.99 8.97
C ARG A 83 6.55 -4.48 8.69
N LEU A 84 6.78 -4.85 7.43
CA LEU A 84 7.08 -6.24 7.05
C LEU A 84 8.42 -6.70 7.63
N LEU A 85 9.45 -5.83 7.61
CA LEU A 85 10.73 -6.13 8.22
C LEU A 85 10.58 -6.33 9.74
N ASP A 86 9.85 -5.47 10.43
CA ASP A 86 9.57 -5.64 11.87
C ASP A 86 8.85 -6.95 12.18
N ARG A 87 7.91 -7.35 11.33
CA ARG A 87 7.17 -8.60 11.49
C ARG A 87 8.06 -9.85 11.34
N PHE A 88 9.00 -9.84 10.39
CA PHE A 88 9.79 -11.03 10.05
C PHE A 88 11.20 -11.03 10.65
N ASN A 89 11.74 -9.85 10.97
CA ASN A 89 13.04 -9.67 11.63
C ASN A 89 13.05 -8.41 12.50
N PRO A 90 12.41 -8.45 13.69
CA PRO A 90 12.30 -7.30 14.58
C PRO A 90 13.65 -6.77 15.10
N GLU A 91 14.69 -7.60 15.09
CA GLU A 91 16.04 -7.22 15.52
C GLU A 91 16.80 -6.40 14.48
N SER A 92 16.26 -6.22 13.27
CA SER A 92 16.92 -5.46 12.21
C SER A 92 17.08 -3.98 12.58
N ALA A 93 18.28 -3.45 12.38
CA ALA A 93 18.59 -2.03 12.55
C ALA A 93 18.51 -1.23 11.23
N ALA A 94 18.06 -1.86 10.13
CA ALA A 94 17.94 -1.22 8.82
C ALA A 94 16.95 -0.03 8.87
N ARG A 95 17.34 1.09 8.23
CA ARG A 95 16.51 2.30 8.14
C ARG A 95 16.41 2.85 6.73
N ALA A 96 17.50 2.82 5.94
CA ALA A 96 17.48 3.32 4.57
C ALA A 96 16.63 2.41 3.64
N PRO A 97 15.87 2.95 2.66
CA PRO A 97 14.91 2.19 1.85
C PRO A 97 15.49 0.92 1.24
N THR A 98 16.64 1.01 0.55
CA THR A 98 17.28 -0.16 -0.09
C THR A 98 17.74 -1.22 0.92
N GLN A 99 18.18 -0.80 2.11
CA GLN A 99 18.62 -1.72 3.16
C GLN A 99 17.40 -2.41 3.79
N VAL A 100 16.34 -1.64 4.12
CA VAL A 100 15.09 -2.16 4.66
C VAL A 100 14.49 -3.20 3.71
N TYR A 101 14.36 -2.87 2.43
CA TYR A 101 13.83 -3.80 1.43
C TYR A 101 14.68 -5.08 1.33
N ARG A 102 16.00 -4.97 1.25
CA ARG A 102 16.89 -6.13 1.15
C ARG A 102 16.78 -7.06 2.36
N GLU A 103 16.79 -6.49 3.58
CA GLU A 103 16.67 -7.27 4.80
C GLU A 103 15.28 -7.86 4.96
N MET A 104 14.22 -7.13 4.58
CA MET A 104 12.86 -7.62 4.54
C MET A 104 12.73 -8.83 3.60
N VAL A 105 13.24 -8.73 2.35
CA VAL A 105 13.22 -9.85 1.39
C VAL A 105 13.97 -11.07 1.92
N SER A 106 15.10 -10.85 2.62
CA SER A 106 15.90 -11.94 3.21
C SER A 106 15.19 -12.62 4.39
N ALA A 107 14.25 -11.94 5.03
CA ALA A 107 13.51 -12.43 6.18
C ALA A 107 12.13 -13.02 5.82
N LEU A 108 11.70 -12.93 4.55
CA LEU A 108 10.40 -13.46 4.12
C LEU A 108 10.29 -14.96 4.39
N PRO A 109 9.11 -15.45 4.78
CA PRO A 109 8.84 -16.87 4.91
C PRO A 109 9.10 -17.64 3.62
N GLU A 110 9.42 -18.93 3.74
CA GLU A 110 9.59 -19.80 2.59
C GLU A 110 8.33 -19.80 1.71
N GLY A 111 8.52 -19.69 0.40
CA GLY A 111 7.42 -19.67 -0.55
C GLY A 111 6.81 -18.29 -0.80
N VAL A 112 7.18 -17.26 -0.05
CA VAL A 112 6.78 -15.87 -0.31
C VAL A 112 7.84 -15.16 -1.13
N ALA A 113 7.41 -14.27 -2.02
CA ALA A 113 8.24 -13.38 -2.82
C ALA A 113 7.72 -11.95 -2.72
N ALA A 114 8.62 -10.97 -2.77
CA ALA A 114 8.30 -9.56 -2.92
C ALA A 114 8.50 -9.15 -4.39
N GLY A 115 7.62 -8.28 -4.88
CA GLY A 115 7.85 -7.52 -6.11
C GLY A 115 8.70 -6.27 -5.85
N ASP A 116 8.78 -5.37 -6.84
CA ASP A 116 9.49 -4.11 -6.69
C ASP A 116 8.77 -3.19 -5.71
N TYR A 117 9.55 -2.53 -4.85
CA TYR A 117 8.99 -1.55 -3.92
C TYR A 117 8.97 -0.15 -4.55
N THR A 118 8.04 0.69 -4.14
CA THR A 118 7.90 2.06 -4.61
C THR A 118 9.07 2.91 -4.10
N THR A 119 10.02 3.25 -4.96
CA THR A 119 11.20 4.05 -4.55
C THR A 119 10.86 5.53 -4.31
N SER A 120 9.82 6.04 -4.98
CA SER A 120 9.38 7.44 -4.91
C SER A 120 8.19 7.65 -3.96
N ALA A 121 7.51 6.57 -3.54
CA ALA A 121 6.41 6.63 -2.60
C ALA A 121 6.79 5.99 -1.27
N GLU A 122 6.61 6.73 -0.19
CA GLU A 122 6.79 6.24 1.17
C GLU A 122 5.67 6.72 2.10
N ASP A 123 5.35 5.95 3.11
CA ASP A 123 4.43 6.32 4.18
C ASP A 123 5.06 6.05 5.56
N LYS A 124 6.27 6.57 5.74
CA LYS A 124 7.02 6.41 6.99
C LYS A 124 6.61 7.44 8.05
N PRO A 125 6.78 7.15 9.34
CA PRO A 125 6.61 8.14 10.39
C PRO A 125 7.43 9.40 10.12
N ALA A 126 6.81 10.56 10.33
CA ALA A 126 7.40 11.87 10.10
C ALA A 126 7.00 12.85 11.21
N LEU A 127 7.78 13.92 11.38
CA LEU A 127 7.47 14.99 12.31
C LEU A 127 6.89 16.20 11.57
N ALA A 128 5.71 16.63 11.96
CA ALA A 128 5.11 17.89 11.56
C ALA A 128 5.38 18.96 12.62
N VAL A 129 5.88 20.13 12.19
CA VAL A 129 6.22 21.26 13.04
C VAL A 129 5.69 22.57 12.44
N THR A 130 5.58 23.65 13.21
CA THR A 130 5.34 24.98 12.65
C THR A 130 6.60 25.55 12.00
N GLU A 131 6.45 26.49 11.04
CA GLU A 131 7.59 27.25 10.49
C GLU A 131 8.40 27.95 11.60
N ALA A 132 7.74 28.47 12.63
CA ALA A 132 8.39 29.09 13.76
C ALA A 132 9.27 28.09 14.53
N THR A 133 8.82 26.85 14.68
CA THR A 133 9.63 25.80 15.33
C THR A 133 10.80 25.38 14.44
N ALA A 134 10.59 25.18 13.14
CA ALA A 134 11.68 24.89 12.20
C ALA A 134 12.75 26.00 12.21
N GLY A 135 12.33 27.26 12.25
CA GLY A 135 13.22 28.40 12.39
C GLY A 135 14.01 28.42 13.72
N LYS A 136 13.35 28.09 14.85
CA LYS A 136 14.04 28.00 16.16
C LYS A 136 15.04 26.85 16.22
N TRP A 137 14.77 25.76 15.52
CA TRP A 137 15.64 24.60 15.48
C TRP A 137 16.76 24.71 14.43
N ASP A 138 16.76 25.78 13.68
CA ASP A 138 17.70 26.03 12.57
C ASP A 138 17.77 24.87 11.59
N GLY A 139 16.57 24.43 11.11
CA GLY A 139 16.49 23.35 10.12
C GLY A 139 15.11 22.74 9.93
N ARG A 140 14.93 22.16 8.74
CA ARG A 140 13.72 21.42 8.31
C ARG A 140 14.00 19.95 8.08
N ASP A 141 14.92 19.39 8.84
CA ASP A 141 15.29 17.98 8.80
C ASP A 141 15.21 17.39 10.20
N VAL A 142 14.92 16.10 10.33
CA VAL A 142 14.76 15.42 11.63
C VAL A 142 16.01 15.53 12.52
N THR A 143 17.20 15.76 11.93
CA THR A 143 18.42 16.06 12.71
C THR A 143 18.29 17.34 13.53
N ALA A 144 17.45 18.30 13.12
CA ALA A 144 17.14 19.48 13.90
C ALA A 144 16.38 19.12 15.19
N ALA A 145 15.42 18.20 15.12
CA ALA A 145 14.74 17.66 16.31
C ALA A 145 15.72 16.92 17.22
N VAL A 146 16.63 16.12 16.67
CA VAL A 146 17.67 15.40 17.45
C VAL A 146 18.59 16.38 18.18
N ARG A 147 19.02 17.47 17.54
CA ARG A 147 19.84 18.51 18.20
C ARG A 147 19.09 19.22 19.34
N ASN A 148 17.77 19.27 19.28
CA ASN A 148 16.91 19.90 20.29
C ASN A 148 16.21 18.85 21.18
N CYS A 149 16.81 17.68 21.36
CA CYS A 149 16.20 16.54 22.06
C CYS A 149 15.92 16.78 23.54
N ALA A 150 16.72 17.61 24.21
CA ALA A 150 16.59 17.84 25.65
C ALA A 150 15.19 18.39 26.00
N GLY A 151 14.36 17.52 26.61
CA GLY A 151 12.99 17.86 26.98
C GLY A 151 12.01 17.95 25.80
N LEU A 152 12.39 17.41 24.62
CA LEU A 152 11.52 17.36 23.45
C LEU A 152 10.25 16.57 23.77
N ALA A 153 9.11 17.24 23.70
CA ALA A 153 7.79 16.64 23.84
C ALA A 153 7.09 16.62 22.47
N ILE A 154 6.57 15.47 22.05
CA ILE A 154 5.93 15.27 20.75
C ILE A 154 4.49 14.83 20.96
N ALA A 155 3.53 15.47 20.29
CA ALA A 155 2.15 15.01 20.21
C ALA A 155 2.07 13.81 19.27
N ALA A 156 1.26 12.80 19.57
CA ALA A 156 1.02 11.66 18.70
C ALA A 156 -0.42 11.19 18.81
N VAL A 157 -0.93 10.55 17.79
CA VAL A 157 -2.21 9.83 17.88
C VAL A 157 -1.99 8.55 18.66
N ALA A 158 -2.93 8.20 19.52
CA ALA A 158 -2.90 6.96 20.29
C ALA A 158 -2.81 5.75 19.34
N ASP A 159 -2.00 4.77 19.72
CA ASP A 159 -1.76 3.53 18.95
C ASP A 159 -1.22 3.71 17.51
N ALA A 160 -0.94 4.95 17.05
CA ALA A 160 -0.36 5.16 15.74
C ALA A 160 1.11 4.66 15.70
N PRO A 161 1.49 3.90 14.65
CA PRO A 161 2.86 3.39 14.51
C PRO A 161 3.89 4.53 14.47
N ARG A 162 4.88 4.46 15.35
CA ARG A 162 5.98 5.43 15.44
C ARG A 162 7.22 4.80 16.08
N PRO A 163 8.42 5.29 15.79
CA PRO A 163 9.61 4.82 16.47
C PRO A 163 9.68 5.38 17.91
N GLU A 164 10.27 4.62 18.84
CA GLU A 164 10.53 5.08 20.19
C GLU A 164 11.64 6.13 20.23
N THR A 165 12.59 6.03 19.28
CA THR A 165 13.74 6.94 19.20
C THR A 165 13.91 7.51 17.79
N ILE A 166 14.47 8.72 17.70
CA ILE A 166 14.89 9.35 16.44
C ILE A 166 16.42 9.47 16.50
N GLY A 167 17.12 8.52 15.89
CA GLY A 167 18.57 8.42 16.06
C GLY A 167 18.94 8.20 17.52
N THR A 168 19.61 9.18 18.15
CA THR A 168 19.98 9.16 19.57
C THR A 168 19.00 9.91 20.48
N CYS A 169 17.92 10.43 19.93
CA CYS A 169 16.91 11.19 20.66
C CYS A 169 15.77 10.29 21.10
N GLU A 170 15.45 10.32 22.39
CA GLU A 170 14.29 9.68 23.01
C GLU A 170 13.30 10.77 23.47
N PRO A 171 12.32 11.15 22.63
CA PRO A 171 11.38 12.22 22.95
C PRO A 171 10.31 11.75 23.95
N ASN A 172 9.78 12.68 24.74
CA ASN A 172 8.56 12.43 25.50
C ASN A 172 7.35 12.47 24.58
N VAL A 173 6.52 11.43 24.58
CA VAL A 173 5.32 11.39 23.75
C VAL A 173 4.08 11.62 24.59
N THR A 174 3.17 12.46 24.10
CA THR A 174 1.83 12.64 24.66
C THR A 174 0.81 12.25 23.61
N GLU A 175 -0.08 11.34 23.98
CA GLU A 175 -1.09 10.79 23.07
C GLU A 175 -2.36 11.64 23.02
N PHE A 176 -2.92 11.74 21.81
CA PHE A 176 -4.15 12.45 21.46
C PHE A 176 -5.12 11.47 20.78
N PRO A 177 -6.43 11.75 20.82
CA PRO A 177 -7.43 10.83 20.27
C PRO A 177 -7.39 10.75 18.73
N ASP A 178 -6.95 11.81 18.06
CA ASP A 178 -6.91 11.93 16.61
C ASP A 178 -5.82 12.92 16.13
N SER A 179 -5.62 12.97 14.82
CA SER A 179 -4.62 13.84 14.20
C SER A 179 -4.93 15.32 14.37
N ASP A 180 -6.20 15.70 14.31
CA ASP A 180 -6.63 17.10 14.45
C ASP A 180 -6.25 17.65 15.82
N ALA A 181 -6.53 16.89 16.89
CA ALA A 181 -6.17 17.26 18.26
C ALA A 181 -4.64 17.36 18.44
N ALA A 182 -3.87 16.45 17.82
CA ALA A 182 -2.41 16.50 17.85
C ALA A 182 -1.87 17.72 17.10
N PHE A 183 -2.37 18.01 15.88
CA PHE A 183 -1.97 19.18 15.10
C PHE A 183 -2.38 20.49 15.75
N ASP A 184 -3.56 20.58 16.38
CA ASP A 184 -4.00 21.73 17.15
C ASP A 184 -3.07 22.01 18.35
N ALA A 185 -2.57 20.96 18.98
CA ALA A 185 -1.57 21.10 20.05
C ALA A 185 -0.27 21.71 19.56
N VAL A 186 0.15 21.42 18.31
CA VAL A 186 1.33 22.01 17.68
C VAL A 186 1.05 23.45 17.23
N ARG A 187 -0.09 23.70 16.57
CA ARG A 187 -0.48 25.04 16.11
C ARG A 187 -0.61 26.04 17.26
N SER A 188 -1.14 25.59 18.38
CA SER A 188 -1.26 26.42 19.60
C SER A 188 0.07 26.61 20.35
N GLY A 189 1.16 25.97 19.94
CA GLY A 189 2.46 26.05 20.58
C GLY A 189 2.58 25.24 21.88
N ARG A 190 1.58 24.38 22.21
CA ARG A 190 1.68 23.47 23.38
C ARG A 190 2.72 22.38 23.18
N PHE A 191 2.91 21.94 21.93
CA PHE A 191 3.93 20.98 21.53
C PHE A 191 4.74 21.56 20.38
N PRO A 192 6.05 21.32 20.32
CA PRO A 192 6.88 21.76 19.21
C PRO A 192 6.70 20.93 17.95
N ALA A 193 6.26 19.67 18.07
CA ALA A 193 6.08 18.73 16.96
C ALA A 193 4.92 17.77 17.20
N ALA A 194 4.39 17.22 16.12
CA ALA A 194 3.50 16.05 16.14
C ALA A 194 4.04 14.95 15.25
N TRP A 195 3.85 13.69 15.69
CA TRP A 195 4.01 12.54 14.83
C TRP A 195 2.88 12.48 13.81
N THR A 196 3.24 12.20 12.57
CA THR A 196 2.37 11.93 11.43
C THR A 196 3.08 10.93 10.52
N THR A 197 2.64 10.75 9.27
CA THR A 197 3.38 9.99 8.25
C THR A 197 3.60 10.85 7.01
N THR A 198 4.54 10.44 6.15
CA THR A 198 4.88 11.20 4.93
C THR A 198 3.74 11.27 3.93
N ALA A 199 2.83 10.30 3.93
CA ALA A 199 1.63 10.28 3.10
C ALA A 199 0.31 10.43 3.91
N ALA A 200 0.39 11.03 5.12
CA ALA A 200 -0.82 11.25 5.92
C ALA A 200 -1.76 12.25 5.24
N PRO A 201 -3.07 11.98 5.20
CA PRO A 201 -4.05 12.95 4.73
C PRO A 201 -4.25 14.08 5.75
N GLY A 202 -4.73 15.24 5.27
CA GLY A 202 -5.25 16.30 6.13
C GLY A 202 -4.20 17.04 6.98
N ILE A 203 -2.92 17.02 6.59
CA ILE A 203 -1.89 17.82 7.29
C ILE A 203 -2.20 19.32 7.07
N PRO A 204 -2.38 20.11 8.16
CA PRO A 204 -2.66 21.54 8.02
C PRO A 204 -1.55 22.28 7.26
N PRO A 205 -1.89 23.22 6.36
CA PRO A 205 -0.90 23.91 5.52
C PRO A 205 0.07 24.80 6.32
N GLU A 206 -0.24 25.12 7.57
CA GLU A 206 0.64 25.85 8.47
C GLU A 206 1.74 24.99 9.10
N LEU A 207 1.63 23.66 8.94
CA LEU A 207 2.63 22.72 9.42
C LEU A 207 3.53 22.29 8.26
N VAL A 208 4.80 22.12 8.56
CA VAL A 208 5.80 21.56 7.65
C VAL A 208 6.32 20.24 8.18
N MET A 209 6.42 19.27 7.30
CA MET A 209 7.07 18.00 7.64
C MET A 209 8.58 18.15 7.58
N LEU A 210 9.26 17.64 8.61
CA LEU A 210 10.71 17.56 8.60
C LEU A 210 11.17 16.45 7.66
N SER A 211 12.10 16.76 6.77
CA SER A 211 12.76 15.76 5.91
C SER A 211 13.65 14.83 6.74
N ASP A 212 13.86 13.61 6.25
CA ASP A 212 14.79 12.65 6.86
C ASP A 212 15.82 12.19 5.83
N ARG A 213 16.81 13.03 5.57
CA ARG A 213 17.86 12.78 4.57
C ARG A 213 18.92 11.78 5.04
N THR A 214 18.96 11.51 6.33
CA THR A 214 19.96 10.64 6.96
C THR A 214 19.41 9.30 7.39
N SER A 215 18.15 9.01 7.05
CA SER A 215 17.45 7.77 7.39
C SER A 215 17.51 7.47 8.90
N LEU A 216 17.17 8.45 9.74
CA LEU A 216 17.03 8.25 11.17
C LEU A 216 15.76 7.50 11.54
N ILE A 217 14.75 7.57 10.67
CA ILE A 217 13.47 6.87 10.77
C ILE A 217 13.45 5.78 9.70
N ARG A 218 12.98 4.59 10.06
CA ARG A 218 12.90 3.45 9.12
C ARG A 218 12.00 3.79 7.94
N ALA A 219 12.44 3.44 6.74
CA ALA A 219 11.69 3.61 5.53
C ALA A 219 10.47 2.67 5.48
N GLU A 220 9.39 3.19 4.92
CA GLU A 220 8.13 2.50 4.71
C GLU A 220 7.66 2.73 3.27
N ASN A 221 8.15 1.88 2.36
CA ASN A 221 7.77 1.93 0.95
C ASN A 221 6.75 0.83 0.64
N LEU A 222 5.81 1.10 -0.23
CA LEU A 222 4.79 0.13 -0.62
C LEU A 222 5.44 -1.00 -1.45
N VAL A 223 5.09 -2.25 -1.16
CA VAL A 223 5.62 -3.44 -1.84
C VAL A 223 4.54 -4.52 -1.95
N PRO A 224 4.39 -5.20 -3.11
CA PRO A 224 3.48 -6.33 -3.24
C PRO A 224 4.19 -7.62 -2.83
N LEU A 225 3.56 -8.40 -1.97
CA LEU A 225 3.95 -9.78 -1.67
C LEU A 225 3.06 -10.76 -2.44
N SER A 226 3.63 -11.87 -2.89
CA SER A 226 2.91 -12.97 -3.54
C SER A 226 3.56 -14.32 -3.23
N ARG A 227 2.87 -15.41 -3.50
CA ARG A 227 3.53 -16.73 -3.47
C ARG A 227 4.49 -16.88 -4.64
N ARG A 228 5.66 -17.46 -4.40
CA ARG A 228 6.61 -17.81 -5.48
C ARG A 228 5.89 -18.69 -6.51
N ASN A 229 6.07 -18.32 -7.78
CA ASN A 229 5.41 -18.97 -8.91
C ASN A 229 3.86 -18.95 -8.84
N GLY A 230 3.29 -18.13 -7.97
CA GLY A 230 1.85 -17.93 -7.83
C GLY A 230 1.24 -17.05 -8.91
N LEU A 231 2.05 -16.20 -9.53
CA LEU A 231 1.68 -15.25 -10.57
C LEU A 231 2.45 -15.56 -11.86
N ASN A 232 1.87 -15.26 -13.02
CA ASN A 232 2.59 -15.29 -14.29
C ASN A 232 3.40 -13.99 -14.51
N GLU A 233 4.25 -13.96 -15.53
CA GLU A 233 5.14 -12.83 -15.81
C GLU A 233 4.39 -11.51 -16.04
N SER A 234 3.28 -11.52 -16.77
CA SER A 234 2.45 -10.33 -17.00
C SER A 234 1.83 -9.79 -15.71
N GLN A 235 1.42 -10.68 -14.80
CA GLN A 235 0.88 -10.29 -13.50
C GLN A 235 1.95 -9.71 -12.58
N VAL A 236 3.15 -10.29 -12.58
CA VAL A 236 4.31 -9.75 -11.84
C VAL A 236 4.69 -8.38 -12.39
N LEU A 237 4.74 -8.23 -13.72
CA LEU A 237 5.03 -6.94 -14.37
C LEU A 237 4.02 -5.87 -13.96
N ALA A 238 2.72 -6.18 -14.03
CA ALA A 238 1.67 -5.25 -13.62
C ALA A 238 1.83 -4.74 -12.18
N LEU A 239 2.22 -5.62 -11.26
CA LEU A 239 2.47 -5.22 -9.87
C LEU A 239 3.72 -4.34 -9.75
N ASN A 240 4.79 -4.68 -10.45
CA ASN A 240 6.07 -3.97 -10.35
C ASN A 240 6.00 -2.56 -10.97
N GLU A 241 5.18 -2.36 -12.01
CA GLU A 241 5.05 -1.04 -12.64
C GLU A 241 4.38 0.01 -11.74
N VAL A 242 3.62 -0.39 -10.72
CA VAL A 242 3.13 0.53 -9.70
C VAL A 242 4.28 1.31 -9.05
N ALA A 243 5.44 0.65 -8.86
CA ALA A 243 6.62 1.30 -8.31
C ALA A 243 7.21 2.42 -9.20
N GLY A 244 6.92 2.39 -10.49
CA GLY A 244 7.37 3.40 -11.45
C GLY A 244 6.50 4.63 -11.54
N VAL A 245 5.21 4.53 -11.17
CA VAL A 245 4.23 5.62 -11.34
C VAL A 245 3.78 6.25 -10.03
N LEU A 246 3.91 5.55 -8.91
CA LEU A 246 3.47 6.04 -7.60
C LEU A 246 4.56 6.86 -6.91
N ASP A 247 4.20 8.07 -6.47
CA ASP A 247 5.01 8.88 -5.57
C ASP A 247 4.26 9.20 -4.25
N THR A 248 4.97 9.80 -3.29
CA THR A 248 4.40 10.11 -1.98
C THR A 248 3.27 11.12 -2.04
N ALA A 249 3.32 12.08 -2.97
CA ALA A 249 2.29 13.11 -3.09
C ALA A 249 0.98 12.50 -3.62
N ALA A 250 1.08 11.67 -4.67
CA ALA A 250 -0.07 10.94 -5.20
C ALA A 250 -0.69 9.97 -4.17
N LEU A 251 0.15 9.28 -3.38
CA LEU A 251 -0.33 8.42 -2.30
C LEU A 251 -1.09 9.23 -1.24
N ALA A 252 -0.57 10.40 -0.84
CA ALA A 252 -1.23 11.28 0.13
C ALA A 252 -2.56 11.84 -0.42
N GLU A 253 -2.63 12.21 -1.70
CA GLU A 253 -3.84 12.69 -2.36
C GLU A 253 -4.92 11.61 -2.40
N MET A 254 -4.59 10.41 -2.87
CA MET A 254 -5.51 9.27 -2.86
C MET A 254 -6.03 8.95 -1.45
N ARG A 255 -5.17 9.02 -0.43
CA ARG A 255 -5.59 8.82 0.97
C ARG A 255 -6.50 9.92 1.46
N ALA A 256 -6.29 11.17 1.04
CA ALA A 256 -7.18 12.28 1.38
C ALA A 256 -8.56 12.09 0.76
N GLU A 257 -8.65 11.69 -0.52
CA GLU A 257 -9.93 11.39 -1.17
C GLU A 257 -10.69 10.27 -0.45
N VAL A 258 -10.00 9.20 -0.06
CA VAL A 258 -10.62 8.10 0.71
C VAL A 258 -11.05 8.57 2.10
N ALA A 259 -10.27 9.40 2.78
CA ALA A 259 -10.64 9.99 4.06
C ALA A 259 -11.88 10.89 3.97
N ASP A 260 -12.05 11.58 2.84
CA ASP A 260 -13.22 12.40 2.51
C ASP A 260 -14.45 11.57 2.06
N GLY A 261 -14.31 10.23 2.02
CA GLY A 261 -15.39 9.28 1.76
C GLY A 261 -15.49 8.77 0.33
N ALA A 262 -14.48 9.00 -0.51
CA ALA A 262 -14.42 8.39 -1.84
C ALA A 262 -14.20 6.87 -1.75
N ASP A 263 -14.74 6.13 -2.72
CA ASP A 263 -14.53 4.68 -2.82
C ASP A 263 -13.07 4.39 -3.21
N PRO A 264 -12.31 3.61 -2.41
CA PRO A 264 -10.89 3.37 -2.66
C PRO A 264 -10.63 2.64 -4.00
N GLY A 265 -11.60 1.88 -4.52
CA GLY A 265 -11.48 1.25 -5.84
C GLY A 265 -11.57 2.27 -6.96
N HIS A 266 -12.50 3.22 -6.86
CA HIS A 266 -12.61 4.31 -7.83
C HIS A 266 -11.38 5.22 -7.80
N VAL A 267 -10.86 5.56 -6.62
CA VAL A 267 -9.64 6.38 -6.47
C VAL A 267 -8.44 5.69 -7.13
N ALA A 268 -8.24 4.40 -6.87
CA ALA A 268 -7.16 3.63 -7.46
C ALA A 268 -7.28 3.50 -9.00
N ASP A 269 -8.50 3.26 -9.51
CA ASP A 269 -8.75 3.16 -10.95
C ASP A 269 -8.53 4.52 -11.64
N ALA A 270 -8.96 5.64 -11.03
CA ALA A 270 -8.74 6.99 -11.54
C ALA A 270 -7.24 7.33 -11.60
N PHE A 271 -6.49 7.05 -10.53
CA PHE A 271 -5.05 7.27 -10.51
C PHE A 271 -4.34 6.54 -11.65
N LEU A 272 -4.62 5.24 -11.88
CA LEU A 272 -3.98 4.48 -12.96
C LEU A 272 -4.49 4.85 -14.36
N ALA A 273 -5.67 5.47 -14.48
CA ALA A 273 -6.13 6.03 -15.75
C ALA A 273 -5.33 7.29 -16.14
N GLU A 274 -4.88 8.08 -15.16
CA GLU A 274 -4.02 9.25 -15.36
C GLU A 274 -2.55 8.89 -15.48
N HIS A 275 -2.12 7.76 -14.90
CA HIS A 275 -0.76 7.24 -14.90
C HIS A 275 -0.73 5.81 -15.47
N PRO A 276 -0.95 5.66 -16.80
CA PRO A 276 -1.06 4.34 -17.41
C PRO A 276 0.22 3.51 -17.25
N LEU A 277 0.03 2.22 -16.93
CA LEU A 277 1.13 1.26 -16.84
C LEU A 277 1.51 0.78 -18.24
N GLY A 278 2.80 0.43 -18.46
CA GLY A 278 3.28 -0.13 -19.73
C GLY A 278 3.78 0.90 -20.75
N ASP A 279 3.76 2.19 -20.43
CA ASP A 279 4.21 3.26 -21.35
C ASP A 279 5.67 3.71 -21.14
N SER A 280 6.51 2.92 -20.45
CA SER A 280 7.91 3.25 -20.14
C SER A 280 8.93 2.54 -21.05
#